data_669b92e60ef7365b906d9635490cea9b
#
_entry.id   669b92e60ef7365b906d9635490cea9b
#
_cell.length_a   1.000
_cell.length_b   1.000
_cell.length_c   1.000
_cell.angle_alpha   90.00
_cell.angle_beta   90.00
_cell.angle_gamma   90.00
#
_symmetry.space_group_name_H-M   'P 1'
#
loop_
_entity.id
_entity.type
_entity.pdbx_description
1 polymer ?
#
loop_
_entity_poly.entity_id
_entity_poly.type
_entity_poly.pdbx_seq_one_letter_code
_entity_poly.pdbx_strand_id
1 'polypeptide(L)'
;MIRLFAAAVALVLTFQPAAAFDTRATAAYVLDQTTGTVLLAKNADEPLPPASMSKLMTLYMAFEAVERGKQNGGLDLVEKLPVSEHAMSYGGSTMFLDTTDRVSVEDLIRGIIVLSGNDASAVIAEALSPDGTEYGFARLMTQRAQQMGMTNSTFANSNGWPQAGHLMSVRDLGLLAN
;
A
#
# COMPACT_ATOMS: atom_id res chain seq x y z
N MET A 1 27.90 -50.35 22.84
CA MET A 1 27.01 -50.26 21.67
C MET A 1 25.58 -49.84 22.04
N ILE A 2 24.92 -50.45 23.01
CA ILE A 2 23.53 -50.13 23.42
C ILE A 2 23.37 -48.67 23.87
N ARG A 3 24.32 -48.07 24.61
CA ARG A 3 24.24 -46.67 25.08
C ARG A 3 24.36 -45.65 23.94
N LEU A 4 25.12 -45.93 22.89
CA LEU A 4 25.24 -45.09 21.70
C LEU A 4 23.97 -45.15 20.84
N PHE A 5 23.32 -46.32 20.76
CA PHE A 5 22.06 -46.50 20.03
C PHE A 5 20.91 -45.78 20.74
N ALA A 6 20.84 -45.83 22.07
CA ALA A 6 19.84 -45.11 22.85
C ALA A 6 19.99 -43.58 22.72
N ALA A 7 21.21 -43.06 22.68
CA ALA A 7 21.47 -41.63 22.48
C ALA A 7 21.09 -41.17 21.07
N ALA A 8 21.34 -41.99 20.04
CA ALA A 8 20.93 -41.67 18.66
C ALA A 8 19.40 -41.69 18.47
N VAL A 9 18.70 -42.64 19.11
CA VAL A 9 17.23 -42.70 19.10
C VAL A 9 16.63 -41.53 19.87
N ALA A 10 17.19 -41.09 20.99
CA ALA A 10 16.72 -39.91 21.73
C ALA A 10 16.90 -38.63 20.94
N LEU A 11 17.97 -38.49 20.13
CA LEU A 11 18.20 -37.34 19.29
C LEU A 11 17.17 -37.22 18.12
N VAL A 12 16.76 -38.36 17.57
CA VAL A 12 15.76 -38.40 16.48
C VAL A 12 14.35 -38.06 16.99
N LEU A 13 14.02 -38.39 18.25
CA LEU A 13 12.71 -38.09 18.84
C LEU A 13 12.51 -36.62 19.22
N THR A 14 13.57 -35.82 19.23
CA THR A 14 13.45 -34.36 19.51
C THR A 14 13.18 -33.51 18.28
N PHE A 15 13.28 -34.07 17.07
CA PHE A 15 12.88 -33.40 15.85
C PHE A 15 11.34 -33.49 15.67
N GLN A 16 10.61 -32.75 16.48
CA GLN A 16 9.21 -32.47 16.15
C GLN A 16 9.19 -31.51 14.98
N PRO A 17 8.54 -31.85 13.84
CA PRO A 17 8.34 -30.85 12.80
C PRO A 17 7.53 -29.72 13.42
N ALA A 18 8.07 -28.50 13.39
CA ALA A 18 7.31 -27.32 13.75
C ALA A 18 6.08 -27.30 12.84
N ALA A 19 4.87 -27.36 13.41
CA ALA A 19 3.65 -27.21 12.65
C ALA A 19 3.69 -25.80 12.04
N ALA A 20 3.90 -25.71 10.74
CA ALA A 20 3.85 -24.43 10.03
C ALA A 20 2.43 -23.88 10.18
N PHE A 21 2.32 -22.63 10.61
CA PHE A 21 1.03 -21.94 10.63
C PHE A 21 0.47 -21.92 9.21
N ASP A 22 -0.69 -22.54 9.02
CA ASP A 22 -1.41 -22.50 7.75
C ASP A 22 -2.54 -21.48 7.81
N THR A 23 -2.75 -20.75 6.72
CA THR A 23 -3.82 -19.77 6.58
C THR A 23 -4.68 -20.08 5.35
N ARG A 24 -5.98 -19.77 5.44
CA ARG A 24 -6.93 -19.88 4.31
C ARG A 24 -6.76 -18.76 3.29
N ALA A 25 -5.96 -17.73 3.58
CA ALA A 25 -5.70 -16.65 2.65
C ALA A 25 -4.99 -17.17 1.38
N THR A 26 -5.35 -16.61 0.21
CA THR A 26 -4.69 -16.91 -1.07
C THR A 26 -3.22 -16.51 -1.03
N ALA A 27 -2.93 -15.33 -0.49
CA ALA A 27 -1.57 -14.84 -0.24
C ALA A 27 -1.49 -14.28 1.17
N ALA A 28 -0.33 -14.43 1.83
CA ALA A 28 -0.07 -13.87 3.15
C ALA A 28 1.41 -13.56 3.34
N TYR A 29 1.70 -12.47 4.03
CA TYR A 29 3.04 -12.07 4.40
C TYR A 29 3.03 -11.50 5.81
N VAL A 30 3.88 -12.04 6.68
CA VAL A 30 4.05 -11.56 8.05
C VAL A 30 5.52 -11.30 8.30
N LEU A 31 5.83 -10.06 8.65
CA LEU A 31 7.16 -9.57 8.94
C LEU A 31 7.25 -9.12 10.40
N ASP A 32 8.24 -9.61 11.13
CA ASP A 32 8.64 -8.99 12.39
C ASP A 32 9.51 -7.76 12.08
N GLN A 33 8.96 -6.58 12.27
CA GLN A 33 9.64 -5.31 12.00
C GLN A 33 10.85 -5.08 12.93
N THR A 34 10.86 -5.67 14.13
CA THR A 34 11.95 -5.50 15.09
C THR A 34 13.21 -6.22 14.64
N THR A 35 13.04 -7.42 14.08
CA THR A 35 14.16 -8.29 13.70
C THR A 35 14.40 -8.37 12.20
N GLY A 36 13.45 -7.89 11.38
CA GLY A 36 13.43 -8.08 9.93
C GLY A 36 13.13 -9.53 9.50
N THR A 37 12.68 -10.38 10.45
CA THR A 37 12.43 -11.79 10.16
C THR A 37 11.08 -12.00 9.50
N VAL A 38 11.06 -12.69 8.35
CA VAL A 38 9.82 -13.13 7.70
C VAL A 38 9.28 -14.35 8.43
N LEU A 39 8.14 -14.20 9.10
CA LEU A 39 7.48 -15.25 9.88
C LEU A 39 6.54 -16.11 9.03
N LEU A 40 5.97 -15.54 7.97
CA LEU A 40 5.11 -16.23 7.02
C LEU A 40 5.22 -15.58 5.64
N ALA A 41 5.37 -16.42 4.61
CA ALA A 41 5.32 -15.99 3.21
C ALA A 41 4.59 -17.06 2.38
N LYS A 42 3.31 -16.82 2.10
CA LYS A 42 2.47 -17.68 1.25
C LYS A 42 2.10 -16.89 0.01
N ASN A 43 2.49 -17.35 -1.17
CA ASN A 43 2.27 -16.66 -2.46
C ASN A 43 2.59 -15.16 -2.36
N ALA A 44 3.64 -14.81 -1.60
CA ALA A 44 3.89 -13.45 -1.18
C ALA A 44 4.24 -12.50 -2.35
N ASP A 45 4.72 -13.05 -3.45
CA ASP A 45 5.12 -12.33 -4.66
C ASP A 45 4.04 -12.32 -5.76
N GLU A 46 2.90 -12.98 -5.53
CA GLU A 46 1.80 -13.04 -6.49
C GLU A 46 1.10 -11.67 -6.60
N PRO A 47 1.03 -11.05 -7.81
CA PRO A 47 0.32 -9.80 -8.01
C PRO A 47 -1.19 -10.03 -7.95
N LEU A 48 -1.86 -9.41 -6.98
CA LEU A 48 -3.29 -9.51 -6.74
C LEU A 48 -3.95 -8.12 -6.70
N PRO A 49 -5.25 -7.99 -6.99
CA PRO A 49 -5.97 -6.74 -6.82
C PRO A 49 -5.92 -6.29 -5.35
N PRO A 50 -5.30 -5.11 -5.05
CA PRO A 50 -5.07 -4.70 -3.66
C PRO A 50 -6.29 -4.06 -2.99
N ALA A 51 -7.30 -3.67 -3.75
CA ALA A 51 -8.38 -2.81 -3.27
C ALA A 51 -7.81 -1.56 -2.55
N SER A 52 -8.45 -1.09 -1.49
CA SER A 52 -8.05 0.13 -0.77
C SER A 52 -6.67 0.05 -0.09
N MET A 53 -6.03 -1.10 -0.03
CA MET A 53 -4.65 -1.18 0.47
C MET A 53 -3.66 -0.40 -0.41
N SER A 54 -3.98 -0.19 -1.69
CA SER A 54 -3.16 0.63 -2.58
C SER A 54 -3.08 2.10 -2.18
N LYS A 55 -4.05 2.61 -1.38
CA LYS A 55 -4.01 3.97 -0.84
C LYS A 55 -2.82 4.23 0.08
N LEU A 56 -2.19 3.18 0.62
CA LEU A 56 -0.92 3.33 1.34
C LEU A 56 0.14 3.96 0.43
N MET A 57 0.18 3.61 -0.86
CA MET A 57 1.13 4.24 -1.80
C MET A 57 0.77 5.70 -2.09
N THR A 58 -0.52 6.02 -2.21
CA THR A 58 -0.98 7.41 -2.36
C THR A 58 -0.62 8.24 -1.13
N LEU A 59 -0.83 7.72 0.07
CA LEU A 59 -0.45 8.37 1.32
C LEU A 59 1.07 8.53 1.43
N TYR A 60 1.84 7.50 1.08
CA TYR A 60 3.29 7.56 1.09
C TYR A 60 3.80 8.72 0.21
N MET A 61 3.31 8.82 -1.02
CA MET A 61 3.69 9.90 -1.94
C MET A 61 3.16 11.26 -1.49
N ALA A 62 2.00 11.32 -0.84
CA ALA A 62 1.47 12.55 -0.25
C ALA A 62 2.38 13.04 0.91
N PHE A 63 2.83 12.12 1.78
CA PHE A 63 3.76 12.47 2.86
C PHE A 63 5.12 12.92 2.33
N GLU A 64 5.68 12.24 1.32
CA GLU A 64 6.91 12.71 0.65
C GLU A 64 6.72 14.11 0.05
N ALA A 65 5.54 14.41 -0.51
CA ALA A 65 5.26 15.73 -1.06
C ALA A 65 5.12 16.80 0.03
N VAL A 66 4.52 16.47 1.17
CA VAL A 66 4.44 17.38 2.33
C VAL A 66 5.83 17.63 2.92
N GLU A 67 6.64 16.60 3.07
CA GLU A 67 8.02 16.73 3.55
C GLU A 67 8.87 17.61 2.62
N ARG A 68 8.72 17.46 1.31
CA ARG A 68 9.38 18.29 0.31
C ARG A 68 8.97 19.76 0.40
N GLY A 69 7.71 20.00 0.75
CA GLY A 69 7.11 21.32 0.89
C GLY A 69 6.79 22.00 -0.44
N LYS A 70 5.82 22.90 -0.41
CA LYS A 70 5.29 23.61 -1.60
C LYS A 70 6.37 24.35 -2.39
N GLN A 71 7.35 24.95 -1.69
CA GLN A 71 8.44 25.71 -2.30
C GLN A 71 9.33 24.87 -3.23
N ASN A 72 9.33 23.55 -3.02
CA ASN A 72 10.11 22.59 -3.80
C ASN A 72 9.22 21.67 -4.67
N GLY A 73 8.02 22.13 -5.03
CA GLY A 73 7.07 21.36 -5.84
C GLY A 73 6.36 20.24 -5.08
N GLY A 74 6.29 20.33 -3.76
CA GLY A 74 5.47 19.48 -2.89
C GLY A 74 4.15 20.13 -2.50
N LEU A 75 3.57 19.69 -1.37
CA LEU A 75 2.31 20.17 -0.82
C LEU A 75 2.52 20.86 0.52
N ASP A 76 1.58 21.74 0.89
CA ASP A 76 1.45 22.28 2.25
C ASP A 76 0.17 21.72 2.88
N LEU A 77 0.24 21.28 4.13
CA LEU A 77 -0.90 20.69 4.85
C LEU A 77 -2.12 21.62 4.90
N VAL A 78 -1.91 22.94 5.00
CA VAL A 78 -3.00 23.93 5.07
C VAL A 78 -3.47 24.38 3.67
N GLU A 79 -2.77 23.99 2.61
CA GLU A 79 -3.19 24.29 1.23
C GLU A 79 -4.52 23.66 0.91
N LYS A 80 -5.41 24.42 0.26
CA LYS A 80 -6.72 23.94 -0.15
C LYS A 80 -6.70 23.57 -1.63
N LEU A 81 -7.00 22.31 -1.92
CA LEU A 81 -7.06 21.75 -3.26
C LEU A 81 -8.50 21.77 -3.80
N PRO A 82 -8.69 22.05 -5.10
CA PRO A 82 -10.00 21.96 -5.74
C PRO A 82 -10.39 20.50 -5.95
N VAL A 83 -11.69 20.24 -5.93
CA VAL A 83 -12.25 18.93 -6.28
C VAL A 83 -12.69 18.95 -7.74
N SER A 84 -12.23 17.99 -8.53
CA SER A 84 -12.60 17.81 -9.93
C SER A 84 -13.90 17.01 -10.07
N GLU A 85 -14.53 17.07 -11.24
CA GLU A 85 -15.66 16.18 -11.59
C GLU A 85 -15.23 14.70 -11.53
N HIS A 86 -14.00 14.39 -11.91
CA HIS A 86 -13.46 13.03 -11.82
C HIS A 86 -13.39 12.57 -10.37
N ALA A 87 -12.79 13.33 -9.47
CA ALA A 87 -12.71 12.99 -8.05
C ALA A 87 -14.11 12.83 -7.41
N MET A 88 -15.03 13.76 -7.71
CA MET A 88 -16.43 13.71 -7.26
C MET A 88 -17.17 12.47 -7.76
N SER A 89 -16.80 11.93 -8.94
CA SER A 89 -17.49 10.79 -9.55
C SER A 89 -17.26 9.46 -8.83
N TYR A 90 -16.28 9.37 -7.92
CA TYR A 90 -16.03 8.16 -7.19
C TYR A 90 -17.14 7.83 -6.21
N GLY A 91 -17.57 6.56 -6.22
CA GLY A 91 -18.48 5.98 -5.23
C GLY A 91 -17.74 5.19 -4.15
N GLY A 92 -18.52 4.42 -3.38
CA GLY A 92 -18.00 3.61 -2.29
C GLY A 92 -17.62 4.45 -1.07
N SER A 93 -16.43 4.23 -0.51
CA SER A 93 -15.92 5.01 0.61
C SER A 93 -15.44 6.38 0.14
N THR A 94 -16.10 7.45 0.56
CA THR A 94 -15.83 8.82 0.13
C THR A 94 -15.98 9.81 1.28
N MET A 95 -15.43 11.00 1.12
CA MET A 95 -15.71 12.18 1.94
C MET A 95 -16.96 12.94 1.48
N PHE A 96 -17.61 12.51 0.38
CA PHE A 96 -18.72 13.18 -0.28
C PHE A 96 -18.37 14.58 -0.81
N LEU A 97 -17.15 14.69 -1.36
CA LEU A 97 -16.65 15.94 -1.94
C LEU A 97 -17.37 16.28 -3.23
N ASP A 98 -17.58 17.59 -3.45
CA ASP A 98 -18.15 18.10 -4.70
C ASP A 98 -17.26 19.21 -5.33
N THR A 99 -17.56 19.59 -6.58
CA THR A 99 -16.73 20.53 -7.36
C THR A 99 -16.69 21.95 -6.78
N THR A 100 -17.57 22.29 -5.84
CA THR A 100 -17.55 23.58 -5.14
C THR A 100 -16.61 23.57 -3.93
N ASP A 101 -16.18 22.39 -3.48
CA ASP A 101 -15.30 22.24 -2.33
C ASP A 101 -13.86 22.68 -2.62
N ARG A 102 -13.22 23.14 -1.54
CA ARG A 102 -11.78 23.40 -1.45
C ARG A 102 -11.32 22.82 -0.13
N VAL A 103 -10.64 21.67 -0.19
CA VAL A 103 -10.32 20.86 0.97
C VAL A 103 -8.83 20.93 1.27
N SER A 104 -8.47 21.10 2.54
CA SER A 104 -7.06 21.12 2.95
C SER A 104 -6.38 19.77 2.69
N VAL A 105 -5.10 19.80 2.37
CA VAL A 105 -4.28 18.58 2.21
C VAL A 105 -4.35 17.73 3.47
N GLU A 106 -4.33 18.35 4.67
CA GLU A 106 -4.47 17.65 5.94
C GLU A 106 -5.80 16.89 6.04
N ASP A 107 -6.92 17.54 5.70
CA ASP A 107 -8.24 16.89 5.76
C ASP A 107 -8.40 15.79 4.71
N LEU A 108 -7.82 15.97 3.52
CA LEU A 108 -7.78 14.92 2.49
C LEU A 108 -7.00 13.69 2.96
N ILE A 109 -5.80 13.90 3.52
CA ILE A 109 -5.00 12.81 4.11
C ILE A 109 -5.78 12.10 5.22
N ARG A 110 -6.41 12.85 6.13
CA ARG A 110 -7.26 12.27 7.18
C ARG A 110 -8.44 11.50 6.61
N GLY A 111 -9.09 12.02 5.56
CA GLY A 111 -10.19 11.35 4.87
C GLY A 111 -9.76 10.03 4.22
N ILE A 112 -8.56 9.98 3.63
CA ILE A 112 -8.00 8.74 3.10
C ILE A 112 -7.75 7.74 4.23
N ILE A 113 -7.15 8.16 5.34
CA ILE A 113 -6.79 7.28 6.46
C ILE A 113 -8.04 6.75 7.18
N VAL A 114 -8.98 7.63 7.52
CA VAL A 114 -10.11 7.30 8.42
C VAL A 114 -11.28 6.70 7.66
N LEU A 115 -11.61 7.28 6.49
CA LEU A 115 -12.77 6.91 5.68
C LEU A 115 -12.40 6.01 4.49
N SER A 116 -11.11 5.85 4.21
CA SER A 116 -10.65 5.24 2.96
C SER A 116 -11.18 5.99 1.71
N GLY A 117 -11.23 7.34 1.76
CA GLY A 117 -11.87 8.19 0.78
C GLY A 117 -11.29 8.04 -0.63
N ASN A 118 -12.10 7.56 -1.57
CA ASN A 118 -11.72 7.40 -2.97
C ASN A 118 -11.58 8.76 -3.65
N ASP A 119 -12.53 9.66 -3.41
CA ASP A 119 -12.55 11.04 -3.86
C ASP A 119 -11.33 11.83 -3.37
N ALA A 120 -11.05 11.74 -2.08
CA ALA A 120 -9.87 12.39 -1.47
C ALA A 120 -8.55 11.89 -2.08
N SER A 121 -8.46 10.57 -2.37
CA SER A 121 -7.29 9.99 -3.04
C SER A 121 -7.10 10.57 -4.44
N ALA A 122 -8.19 10.73 -5.20
CA ALA A 122 -8.14 11.30 -6.53
C ALA A 122 -7.74 12.79 -6.50
N VAL A 123 -8.25 13.58 -5.54
CA VAL A 123 -7.84 14.98 -5.37
C VAL A 123 -6.34 15.11 -5.11
N ILE A 124 -5.79 14.30 -4.19
CA ILE A 124 -4.34 14.29 -3.93
C ILE A 124 -3.56 13.85 -5.17
N ALA A 125 -4.04 12.82 -5.87
CA ALA A 125 -3.41 12.31 -7.09
C ALA A 125 -3.32 13.38 -8.20
N GLU A 126 -4.41 14.07 -8.46
CA GLU A 126 -4.46 15.14 -9.46
C GLU A 126 -3.52 16.31 -9.10
N ALA A 127 -3.46 16.68 -7.82
CA ALA A 127 -2.57 17.73 -7.34
C ALA A 127 -1.08 17.38 -7.47
N LEU A 128 -0.72 16.10 -7.33
CA LEU A 128 0.66 15.62 -7.42
C LEU A 128 1.06 15.19 -8.83
N SER A 129 0.12 15.07 -9.73
CA SER A 129 0.39 14.70 -11.11
C SER A 129 0.87 15.89 -11.94
N PRO A 130 1.96 15.78 -12.71
CA PRO A 130 2.41 16.86 -13.59
C PRO A 130 1.42 17.23 -14.69
N ASP A 131 0.55 16.30 -15.09
CA ASP A 131 -0.49 16.49 -16.10
C ASP A 131 -1.87 16.76 -15.47
N GLY A 132 -1.96 16.86 -14.14
CA GLY A 132 -3.19 17.11 -13.42
C GLY A 132 -4.19 15.95 -13.44
N THR A 133 -3.77 14.73 -13.84
CA THR A 133 -4.66 13.59 -13.96
C THR A 133 -4.30 12.47 -12.95
N GLU A 134 -5.31 11.76 -12.46
CA GLU A 134 -5.08 10.57 -11.64
C GLU A 134 -4.29 9.49 -12.39
N TYR A 135 -4.50 9.36 -13.70
CA TYR A 135 -3.74 8.43 -14.54
C TYR A 135 -2.24 8.77 -14.58
N GLY A 136 -1.90 10.05 -14.70
CA GLY A 136 -0.52 10.51 -14.62
C GLY A 136 0.11 10.18 -13.26
N PHE A 137 -0.64 10.38 -12.18
CA PHE A 137 -0.21 10.02 -10.84
C PHE A 137 0.01 8.51 -10.68
N ALA A 138 -0.88 7.65 -11.21
CA ALA A 138 -0.74 6.20 -11.14
C ALA A 138 0.57 5.70 -11.81
N ARG A 139 1.01 6.35 -12.88
CA ARG A 139 2.33 6.08 -13.49
C ARG A 139 3.47 6.45 -12.55
N LEU A 140 3.36 7.58 -11.84
CA LEU A 140 4.35 7.97 -10.83
C LEU A 140 4.35 7.00 -9.65
N MET A 141 3.18 6.54 -9.19
CA MET A 141 3.07 5.51 -8.15
C MET A 141 3.84 4.24 -8.56
N THR A 142 3.63 3.76 -9.79
CA THR A 142 4.33 2.57 -10.30
C THR A 142 5.84 2.80 -10.36
N GLN A 143 6.29 3.95 -10.88
CA GLN A 143 7.70 4.29 -10.93
C GLN A 143 8.31 4.37 -9.54
N ARG A 144 7.64 5.02 -8.59
CA ARG A 144 8.12 5.15 -7.21
C ARG A 144 8.17 3.81 -6.49
N ALA A 145 7.15 2.97 -6.66
CA ALA A 145 7.12 1.61 -6.14
C ALA A 145 8.32 0.79 -6.60
N GLN A 146 8.66 0.83 -7.89
CA GLN A 146 9.83 0.14 -8.43
C GLN A 146 11.14 0.66 -7.82
N GLN A 147 11.27 1.97 -7.61
CA GLN A 147 12.44 2.56 -6.94
C GLN A 147 12.58 2.08 -5.49
N MET A 148 11.46 1.76 -4.84
CA MET A 148 11.42 1.21 -3.48
C MET A 148 11.65 -0.30 -3.44
N GLY A 149 11.78 -0.98 -4.59
CA GLY A 149 11.96 -2.43 -4.68
C GLY A 149 10.64 -3.21 -4.75
N MET A 150 9.49 -2.55 -4.90
CA MET A 150 8.16 -3.16 -5.06
C MET A 150 7.98 -3.62 -6.52
N THR A 151 8.67 -4.70 -6.89
CA THR A 151 8.78 -5.15 -8.30
C THR A 151 7.55 -5.89 -8.82
N ASN A 152 6.65 -6.31 -7.94
CA ASN A 152 5.42 -7.03 -8.27
C ASN A 152 4.16 -6.16 -8.08
N SER A 153 4.32 -4.83 -8.17
CA SER A 153 3.23 -3.88 -8.01
C SER A 153 3.14 -2.92 -9.17
N THR A 154 1.93 -2.70 -9.67
CA THR A 154 1.58 -1.73 -10.70
C THR A 154 0.29 -1.00 -10.30
N PHE A 155 0.21 0.27 -10.62
CA PHE A 155 -0.92 1.11 -10.26
C PHE A 155 -1.61 1.68 -11.50
N ALA A 156 -2.93 1.66 -11.51
CA ALA A 156 -3.77 2.22 -12.56
C ALA A 156 -4.63 3.40 -12.08
N ASN A 157 -4.78 3.53 -10.75
CA ASN A 157 -5.45 4.65 -10.08
C ASN A 157 -4.87 4.86 -8.68
N SER A 158 -5.35 5.88 -7.96
CA SER A 158 -4.85 6.28 -6.63
C SER A 158 -5.52 5.58 -5.45
N ASN A 159 -6.64 4.90 -5.67
CA ASN A 159 -7.54 4.52 -4.58
C ASN A 159 -7.82 3.01 -4.48
N GLY A 160 -7.38 2.22 -5.47
CA GLY A 160 -7.59 0.77 -5.50
C GLY A 160 -8.93 0.36 -6.12
N TRP A 161 -9.61 1.27 -6.81
CA TRP A 161 -10.80 0.90 -7.58
C TRP A 161 -10.46 -0.20 -8.58
N PRO A 162 -11.31 -1.23 -8.75
CA PRO A 162 -11.03 -2.32 -9.66
C PRO A 162 -10.73 -1.85 -11.07
N GLN A 163 -9.51 -2.11 -11.54
CA GLN A 163 -9.04 -1.71 -12.87
C GLN A 163 -7.99 -2.69 -13.36
N ALA A 164 -8.01 -3.00 -14.65
CA ALA A 164 -7.00 -3.88 -15.26
C ALA A 164 -5.59 -3.29 -15.06
N GLY A 165 -4.66 -4.12 -14.61
CA GLY A 165 -3.28 -3.71 -14.34
C GLY A 165 -3.07 -3.04 -12.96
N HIS A 166 -4.12 -2.88 -12.13
CA HIS A 166 -3.98 -2.40 -10.75
C HIS A 166 -3.74 -3.59 -9.83
N LEU A 167 -2.47 -3.91 -9.58
CA LEU A 167 -2.04 -5.12 -8.88
C LEU A 167 -0.93 -4.80 -7.87
N MET A 168 -0.92 -5.51 -6.75
CA MET A 168 0.16 -5.48 -5.75
C MET A 168 0.41 -6.88 -5.19
N SER A 169 1.66 -7.19 -4.86
CA SER A 169 1.96 -8.36 -4.05
C SER A 169 1.90 -8.03 -2.56
N VAL A 170 1.60 -9.05 -1.73
CA VAL A 170 1.58 -8.84 -0.27
C VAL A 170 2.98 -8.61 0.31
N ARG A 171 4.05 -9.05 -0.38
CA ARG A 171 5.42 -8.69 -0.03
C ARG A 171 5.68 -7.20 -0.26
N ASP A 172 5.27 -6.68 -1.40
CA ASP A 172 5.43 -5.26 -1.72
C ASP A 172 4.63 -4.37 -0.77
N LEU A 173 3.41 -4.80 -0.39
CA LEU A 173 2.66 -4.15 0.69
C LEU A 173 3.42 -4.16 2.02
N GLY A 174 4.08 -5.26 2.35
CA GLY A 174 4.94 -5.35 3.53
C GLY A 174 6.14 -4.39 3.48
N LEU A 175 6.75 -4.21 2.30
CA LEU A 175 7.80 -3.20 2.08
C LEU A 175 7.29 -1.78 2.28
N LEU A 176 6.12 -1.48 1.74
CA LEU A 176 5.52 -0.14 1.82
C LEU A 176 5.11 0.23 3.25
N ALA A 177 4.74 -0.77 4.08
CA ALA A 177 4.30 -0.57 5.45
C ALA A 177 5.44 -0.52 6.48
N ASN A 178 6.68 -0.83 6.08
CA ASN A 178 7.88 -0.86 6.94
C ASN A 178 8.67 0.43 6.82
#